data_f5819693ceef4c238d3de29cb3057e9a
#
_entry.id   f5819693ceef4c238d3de29cb3057e9a
#
_cell.length_a   1.000
_cell.length_b   1.000
_cell.length_c   1.000
_cell.angle_alpha   90.00
_cell.angle_beta   90.00
_cell.angle_gamma   90.00
#
_symmetry.space_group_name_H-M   'P 1'
#
loop_
_entity.id
_entity.type
_entity.pdbx_description
1 polymer ?
#
loop_
_entity_poly.entity_id
_entity_poly.type
_entity_poly.pdbx_seq_one_letter_code
_entity_poly.pdbx_strand_id
1 'polypeptide(L)'
;MNVTLFGATGHAGTRILQELLARGHAVTAVVRNPAKLPARSGLTVRQGDLAEAARIAQAVAGTEAVISAYGPGLSAPDELVIATRRLVAGLKQAGVQRLLMVGGAGSLEVAPGVQLIDSGHLPAEWKPIALAHREALNVLKASELDWTSLCPAAYFEPGPRTGVFRLGRDELIANAQGESRISMEDFAIALVDELERPAHSRQRFSIGY
;
A
#
# COMPACT_ATOMS: atom_id res chain seq x y z
N MET A 1 10.84 -2.08 14.78
CA MET A 1 9.59 -2.88 14.75
C MET A 1 9.78 -4.13 13.91
N ASN A 2 9.01 -5.18 14.20
CA ASN A 2 8.90 -6.37 13.36
C ASN A 2 7.75 -6.17 12.38
N VAL A 3 8.06 -6.07 11.09
CA VAL A 3 7.10 -5.74 10.03
C VAL A 3 7.02 -6.88 9.01
N THR A 4 5.83 -7.30 8.65
CA THR A 4 5.64 -8.19 7.50
C THR A 4 5.23 -7.39 6.27
N LEU A 5 5.94 -7.58 5.16
CA LEU A 5 5.69 -6.90 3.89
C LEU A 5 5.26 -7.88 2.80
N PHE A 6 4.05 -7.71 2.29
CA PHE A 6 3.58 -8.36 1.07
C PHE A 6 3.84 -7.45 -0.14
N GLY A 7 4.21 -8.05 -1.27
CA GLY A 7 4.51 -7.30 -2.49
C GLY A 7 5.91 -6.69 -2.55
N ALA A 8 6.85 -7.15 -1.72
CA ALA A 8 8.23 -6.65 -1.59
C ALA A 8 9.06 -6.65 -2.89
N THR A 9 8.65 -7.42 -3.91
CA THR A 9 9.32 -7.50 -5.22
C THR A 9 8.68 -6.61 -6.30
N GLY A 10 7.60 -5.91 -5.97
CA GLY A 10 6.95 -4.94 -6.85
C GLY A 10 7.68 -3.59 -6.85
N HIS A 11 7.28 -2.69 -7.77
CA HIS A 11 7.91 -1.38 -7.89
C HIS A 11 7.86 -0.56 -6.58
N ALA A 12 6.68 -0.33 -6.03
CA ALA A 12 6.54 0.37 -4.75
C ALA A 12 7.08 -0.47 -3.57
N GLY A 13 6.79 -1.77 -3.56
CA GLY A 13 7.22 -2.67 -2.47
C GLY A 13 8.72 -2.74 -2.27
N THR A 14 9.50 -2.67 -3.35
CA THR A 14 10.96 -2.63 -3.27
C THR A 14 11.46 -1.36 -2.56
N ARG A 15 10.84 -0.19 -2.82
CA ARG A 15 11.17 1.09 -2.17
C ARG A 15 10.77 1.08 -0.71
N ILE A 16 9.59 0.55 -0.40
CA ILE A 16 9.11 0.38 0.98
C ILE A 16 10.05 -0.54 1.76
N LEU A 17 10.48 -1.68 1.16
CA LEU A 17 11.45 -2.58 1.77
C LEU A 17 12.78 -1.87 2.07
N GLN A 18 13.29 -1.09 1.11
CA GLN A 18 14.53 -0.35 1.27
C GLN A 18 14.44 0.69 2.39
N GLU A 19 13.34 1.43 2.46
CA GLU A 19 13.12 2.44 3.49
C GLU A 19 12.99 1.81 4.89
N LEU A 20 12.24 0.71 5.02
CA LEU A 20 12.11 -0.04 6.28
C LEU A 20 13.47 -0.53 6.80
N LEU A 21 14.27 -1.15 5.93
CA LEU A 21 15.60 -1.66 6.31
C LEU A 21 16.56 -0.52 6.65
N ALA A 22 16.53 0.59 5.90
CA ALA A 22 17.36 1.77 6.16
C ALA A 22 17.05 2.41 7.53
N ARG A 23 15.80 2.29 8.01
CA ARG A 23 15.41 2.76 9.35
C ARG A 23 15.57 1.68 10.44
N GLY A 24 16.18 0.54 10.14
CA GLY A 24 16.50 -0.50 11.12
C GLY A 24 15.33 -1.37 11.56
N HIS A 25 14.24 -1.42 10.79
CA HIS A 25 13.16 -2.36 11.05
C HIS A 25 13.59 -3.80 10.70
N ALA A 26 13.08 -4.78 11.47
CA ALA A 26 13.17 -6.19 11.11
C ALA A 26 12.01 -6.54 10.17
N VAL A 27 12.33 -6.88 8.92
CA VAL A 27 11.32 -7.08 7.88
C VAL A 27 11.22 -8.55 7.50
N THR A 28 10.01 -9.11 7.56
CA THR A 28 9.67 -10.38 6.92
C THR A 28 8.99 -10.10 5.59
N ALA A 29 9.70 -10.31 4.48
CA ALA A 29 9.12 -10.21 3.13
C ALA A 29 8.48 -11.53 2.73
N VAL A 30 7.16 -11.51 2.50
CA VAL A 30 6.41 -12.68 2.01
C VAL A 30 6.27 -12.56 0.50
N VAL A 31 6.90 -13.48 -0.23
CA VAL A 31 7.00 -13.43 -1.69
C VAL A 31 6.79 -14.80 -2.33
N ARG A 32 6.24 -14.84 -3.55
CA ARG A 32 6.05 -16.07 -4.32
C ARG A 32 7.38 -16.74 -4.74
N ASN A 33 8.38 -15.92 -5.04
CA ASN A 33 9.70 -16.39 -5.44
C ASN A 33 10.79 -15.72 -4.59
N PRO A 34 11.29 -16.40 -3.54
CA PRO A 34 12.34 -15.90 -2.65
C PRO A 34 13.65 -15.52 -3.35
N ALA A 35 13.99 -16.18 -4.46
CA ALA A 35 15.24 -15.91 -5.20
C ALA A 35 15.31 -14.47 -5.78
N LYS A 36 14.18 -13.75 -5.85
CA LYS A 36 14.16 -12.35 -6.28
C LYS A 36 14.63 -11.35 -5.22
N LEU A 37 14.80 -11.79 -3.97
CA LEU A 37 15.26 -10.93 -2.87
C LEU A 37 16.60 -11.48 -2.33
N PRO A 38 17.72 -10.79 -2.60
CA PRO A 38 18.99 -11.17 -2.03
C PRO A 38 18.99 -10.99 -0.50
N ALA A 39 19.79 -11.81 0.18
CA ALA A 39 19.98 -11.71 1.62
C ALA A 39 20.48 -10.30 2.01
N ARG A 40 19.87 -9.71 3.03
CA ARG A 40 20.24 -8.40 3.61
C ARG A 40 20.07 -8.46 5.13
N SER A 41 20.86 -7.66 5.84
CA SER A 41 20.67 -7.48 7.28
C SER A 41 19.26 -6.95 7.58
N GLY A 42 18.61 -7.48 8.60
CA GLY A 42 17.25 -7.11 8.98
C GLY A 42 16.13 -7.69 8.09
N LEU A 43 16.48 -8.45 7.03
CA LEU A 43 15.50 -9.06 6.12
C LEU A 43 15.41 -10.57 6.32
N THR A 44 14.19 -11.04 6.60
CA THR A 44 13.80 -12.45 6.50
C THR A 44 12.91 -12.61 5.28
N VAL A 45 13.23 -13.58 4.40
CA VAL A 45 12.42 -13.88 3.22
C VAL A 45 11.67 -15.17 3.44
N ARG A 46 10.33 -15.12 3.28
CA ARG A 46 9.44 -16.29 3.36
C ARG A 46 8.72 -16.49 2.04
N GLN A 47 8.65 -17.75 1.61
CA GLN A 47 7.79 -18.07 0.48
C GLN A 47 6.33 -18.06 0.90
N GLY A 48 5.49 -17.38 0.12
CA GLY A 48 4.06 -17.27 0.37
C GLY A 48 3.38 -16.27 -0.55
N ASP A 49 2.07 -16.18 -0.40
CA ASP A 49 1.20 -15.29 -1.17
C ASP A 49 -0.04 -14.88 -0.35
N LEU A 50 -1.00 -14.25 -1.01
CA LEU A 50 -2.28 -13.82 -0.43
C LEU A 50 -3.45 -14.76 -0.84
N ALA A 51 -3.17 -16.04 -1.14
CA ALA A 51 -4.18 -16.96 -1.63
C ALA A 51 -5.11 -17.50 -0.54
N GLU A 52 -4.61 -17.66 0.70
CA GLU A 52 -5.36 -18.28 1.79
C GLU A 52 -5.15 -17.56 3.12
N ALA A 53 -6.24 -17.24 3.83
CA ALA A 53 -6.18 -16.52 5.11
C ALA A 53 -5.37 -17.27 6.18
N ALA A 54 -5.48 -18.60 6.25
CA ALA A 54 -4.73 -19.39 7.22
C ALA A 54 -3.20 -19.32 7.00
N ARG A 55 -2.76 -19.33 5.73
CA ARG A 55 -1.33 -19.17 5.41
C ARG A 55 -0.84 -17.76 5.69
N ILE A 56 -1.68 -16.76 5.43
CA ILE A 56 -1.39 -15.37 5.80
C ILE A 56 -1.22 -15.27 7.31
N ALA A 57 -2.15 -15.84 8.10
CA ALA A 57 -2.07 -15.83 9.56
C ALA A 57 -0.76 -16.44 10.08
N GLN A 58 -0.32 -17.55 9.51
CA GLN A 58 0.96 -18.17 9.85
C GLN A 58 2.16 -17.28 9.47
N ALA A 59 2.09 -16.61 8.31
CA ALA A 59 3.17 -15.76 7.83
C ALA A 59 3.37 -14.49 8.66
N VAL A 60 2.28 -13.94 9.23
CA VAL A 60 2.30 -12.69 10.01
C VAL A 60 2.37 -12.92 11.53
N ALA A 61 2.43 -14.17 11.99
CA ALA A 61 2.49 -14.48 13.41
C ALA A 61 3.68 -13.79 14.10
N GLY A 62 3.43 -13.06 15.19
CA GLY A 62 4.45 -12.34 15.95
C GLY A 62 4.91 -11.01 15.33
N THR A 63 4.28 -10.57 14.26
CA THR A 63 4.55 -9.26 13.64
C THR A 63 3.78 -8.15 14.35
N GLU A 64 4.37 -6.95 14.46
CA GLU A 64 3.73 -5.78 15.07
C GLU A 64 2.83 -5.04 14.07
N ALA A 65 3.23 -5.03 12.79
CA ALA A 65 2.47 -4.41 11.72
C ALA A 65 2.66 -5.15 10.40
N VAL A 66 1.66 -5.05 9.54
CA VAL A 66 1.70 -5.59 8.18
C VAL A 66 1.59 -4.45 7.18
N ILE A 67 2.41 -4.50 6.13
CA ILE A 67 2.32 -3.60 4.99
C ILE A 67 1.95 -4.43 3.75
N SER A 68 0.94 -3.99 3.02
CA SER A 68 0.57 -4.56 1.72
C SER A 68 0.87 -3.58 0.60
N ALA A 69 1.90 -3.90 -0.20
CA ALA A 69 2.20 -3.28 -1.47
C ALA A 69 1.85 -4.24 -2.63
N TYR A 70 0.86 -5.12 -2.39
CA TYR A 70 0.38 -6.05 -3.41
C TYR A 70 -0.42 -5.30 -4.48
N GLY A 71 -0.07 -5.54 -5.74
CA GLY A 71 -0.78 -5.06 -6.91
C GLY A 71 -0.79 -6.14 -7.99
N PRO A 72 -1.97 -6.63 -8.40
CA PRO A 72 -2.09 -7.72 -9.38
C PRO A 72 -1.78 -7.27 -10.81
N GLY A 73 -1.64 -5.96 -11.05
CA GLY A 73 -1.53 -5.37 -12.38
C GLY A 73 -2.86 -5.25 -13.09
N LEU A 74 -2.83 -4.79 -14.33
CA LEU A 74 -4.03 -4.50 -15.13
C LEU A 74 -4.74 -5.76 -15.65
N SER A 75 -4.06 -6.90 -15.69
CA SER A 75 -4.61 -8.15 -16.24
C SER A 75 -5.59 -8.87 -15.30
N ALA A 76 -5.54 -8.60 -14.01
CA ALA A 76 -6.36 -9.28 -13.00
C ALA A 76 -6.76 -8.34 -11.85
N PRO A 77 -7.41 -7.20 -12.13
CA PRO A 77 -7.67 -6.16 -11.11
C PRO A 77 -8.49 -6.68 -9.92
N ASP A 78 -9.43 -7.58 -10.14
CA ASP A 78 -10.31 -8.15 -9.09
C ASP A 78 -9.53 -8.94 -8.02
N GLU A 79 -8.36 -9.48 -8.37
CA GLU A 79 -7.49 -10.17 -7.41
C GLU A 79 -7.05 -9.25 -6.25
N LEU A 80 -7.01 -7.93 -6.45
CA LEU A 80 -6.70 -7.00 -5.38
C LEU A 80 -7.76 -7.05 -4.27
N VAL A 81 -9.03 -7.06 -4.62
CA VAL A 81 -10.13 -7.10 -3.66
C VAL A 81 -10.15 -8.43 -2.92
N ILE A 82 -9.97 -9.53 -3.66
CA ILE A 82 -9.92 -10.88 -3.12
C ILE A 82 -8.76 -11.02 -2.13
N ALA A 83 -7.56 -10.60 -2.54
CA ALA A 83 -6.36 -10.60 -1.70
C ALA A 83 -6.53 -9.75 -0.44
N THR A 84 -7.17 -8.57 -0.55
CA THR A 84 -7.43 -7.68 0.60
C THR A 84 -8.38 -8.34 1.59
N ARG A 85 -9.46 -9.00 1.13
CA ARG A 85 -10.37 -9.76 2.02
C ARG A 85 -9.65 -10.88 2.76
N ARG A 86 -8.82 -11.66 2.05
CA ARG A 86 -8.01 -12.74 2.64
C ARG A 86 -6.98 -12.22 3.62
N LEU A 87 -6.34 -11.08 3.31
CA LEU A 87 -5.39 -10.43 4.19
C LEU A 87 -6.06 -9.99 5.50
N VAL A 88 -7.19 -9.28 5.44
CA VAL A 88 -7.96 -8.87 6.61
C VAL A 88 -8.35 -10.09 7.46
N ALA A 89 -8.85 -11.15 6.84
CA ALA A 89 -9.20 -12.38 7.55
C ALA A 89 -7.98 -13.05 8.20
N GLY A 90 -6.85 -13.12 7.51
CA GLY A 90 -5.60 -13.69 8.03
C GLY A 90 -5.03 -12.90 9.20
N LEU A 91 -5.05 -11.56 9.12
CA LEU A 91 -4.62 -10.70 10.21
C LEU A 91 -5.52 -10.87 11.45
N LYS A 92 -6.84 -10.94 11.26
CA LYS A 92 -7.80 -11.21 12.35
C LYS A 92 -7.52 -12.55 13.02
N GLN A 93 -7.24 -13.60 12.25
CA GLN A 93 -6.89 -14.93 12.79
C GLN A 93 -5.57 -14.91 13.57
N ALA A 94 -4.60 -14.11 13.14
CA ALA A 94 -3.30 -13.97 13.81
C ALA A 94 -3.30 -13.01 15.00
N GLY A 95 -4.39 -12.26 15.23
CA GLY A 95 -4.46 -11.20 16.24
C GLY A 95 -3.63 -9.96 15.91
N VAL A 96 -3.21 -9.78 14.65
CA VAL A 96 -2.45 -8.61 14.21
C VAL A 96 -3.42 -7.50 13.81
N GLN A 97 -3.31 -6.34 14.46
CA GLN A 97 -4.26 -5.23 14.29
C GLN A 97 -3.79 -4.20 13.24
N ARG A 98 -2.48 -3.87 13.19
CA ARG A 98 -1.96 -2.77 12.36
C ARG A 98 -1.73 -3.22 10.92
N LEU A 99 -2.43 -2.57 9.99
CA LEU A 99 -2.31 -2.80 8.54
C LEU A 99 -2.10 -1.46 7.81
N LEU A 100 -1.00 -1.33 7.08
CA LEU A 100 -0.81 -0.25 6.11
C LEU A 100 -0.93 -0.81 4.69
N MET A 101 -1.64 -0.09 3.83
CA MET A 101 -1.87 -0.54 2.46
C MET A 101 -1.54 0.56 1.45
N VAL A 102 -0.85 0.18 0.38
CA VAL A 102 -0.71 1.04 -0.80
C VAL A 102 -2.07 1.15 -1.46
N GLY A 103 -2.64 2.34 -1.42
CA GLY A 103 -3.92 2.66 -2.02
C GLY A 103 -3.81 3.01 -3.51
N GLY A 104 -4.86 3.63 -4.03
CA GLY A 104 -4.90 4.11 -5.41
C GLY A 104 -5.50 5.52 -5.52
N ALA A 105 -5.06 6.27 -6.53
CA ALA A 105 -5.53 7.63 -6.79
C ALA A 105 -7.00 7.70 -7.23
N GLY A 106 -7.52 6.64 -7.84
CA GLY A 106 -8.82 6.65 -8.54
C GLY A 106 -10.02 7.10 -7.69
N SER A 107 -10.00 6.84 -6.38
CA SER A 107 -11.06 7.25 -5.46
C SER A 107 -10.79 8.56 -4.74
N LEU A 108 -9.67 9.25 -5.03
CA LEU A 108 -9.41 10.59 -4.51
C LEU A 108 -10.24 11.63 -5.25
N GLU A 109 -10.64 12.69 -4.55
CA GLU A 109 -11.47 13.75 -5.08
C GLU A 109 -10.64 14.76 -5.87
N VAL A 110 -11.09 15.07 -7.09
CA VAL A 110 -10.55 16.12 -7.96
C VAL A 110 -11.34 17.44 -7.82
N ALA A 111 -12.55 17.34 -7.29
CA ALA A 111 -13.42 18.42 -6.86
C ALA A 111 -14.34 17.88 -5.76
N PRO A 112 -14.98 18.71 -4.94
CA PRO A 112 -15.87 18.26 -3.88
C PRO A 112 -16.89 17.21 -4.35
N GLY A 113 -16.81 15.99 -3.84
CA GLY A 113 -17.67 14.86 -4.18
C GLY A 113 -17.42 14.20 -5.54
N VAL A 114 -16.43 14.65 -6.31
CA VAL A 114 -16.10 14.08 -7.64
C VAL A 114 -14.77 13.33 -7.56
N GLN A 115 -14.83 12.01 -7.64
CA GLN A 115 -13.63 11.16 -7.64
C GLN A 115 -12.93 11.17 -9.02
N LEU A 116 -11.61 10.99 -9.03
CA LEU A 116 -10.83 10.93 -10.27
C LEU A 116 -11.38 9.90 -11.26
N ILE A 117 -11.82 8.73 -10.78
CA ILE A 117 -12.37 7.66 -11.61
C ILE A 117 -13.67 8.07 -12.34
N ASP A 118 -14.43 8.98 -11.75
CA ASP A 118 -15.73 9.44 -12.25
C ASP A 118 -15.61 10.81 -12.99
N SER A 119 -14.43 11.45 -12.95
CA SER A 119 -14.20 12.78 -13.52
C SER A 119 -14.04 12.83 -15.04
N GLY A 120 -13.86 11.68 -15.69
CA GLY A 120 -13.55 11.61 -17.11
C GLY A 120 -12.05 11.78 -17.46
N HIS A 121 -11.21 12.17 -16.50
CA HIS A 121 -9.76 12.37 -16.71
C HIS A 121 -8.94 11.08 -16.60
N LEU A 122 -9.49 10.00 -16.01
CA LEU A 122 -8.79 8.73 -15.90
C LEU A 122 -8.91 7.95 -17.22
N PRO A 123 -7.77 7.56 -17.87
CA PRO A 123 -7.79 6.72 -19.07
C PRO A 123 -8.55 5.42 -18.84
N ALA A 124 -9.26 4.95 -19.86
CA ALA A 124 -10.17 3.80 -19.75
C ALA A 124 -9.46 2.51 -19.31
N GLU A 125 -8.22 2.31 -19.75
CA GLU A 125 -7.40 1.15 -19.38
C GLU A 125 -7.07 1.06 -17.87
N TRP A 126 -7.05 2.20 -17.17
CA TRP A 126 -6.78 2.24 -15.72
C TRP A 126 -8.05 2.11 -14.86
N LYS A 127 -9.25 2.27 -15.45
CA LYS A 127 -10.50 2.21 -14.70
C LYS A 127 -10.69 0.90 -13.92
N PRO A 128 -10.43 -0.29 -14.49
CA PRO A 128 -10.63 -1.54 -13.75
C PRO A 128 -9.80 -1.64 -12.48
N ILE A 129 -8.50 -1.29 -12.54
CA ILE A 129 -7.63 -1.32 -11.35
C ILE A 129 -7.97 -0.20 -10.36
N ALA A 130 -8.40 0.97 -10.83
CA ALA A 130 -8.86 2.06 -9.97
C ALA A 130 -10.13 1.68 -9.20
N LEU A 131 -11.09 1.00 -9.86
CA LEU A 131 -12.26 0.42 -9.21
C LEU A 131 -11.87 -0.62 -8.16
N ALA A 132 -10.93 -1.52 -8.48
CA ALA A 132 -10.46 -2.53 -7.55
C ALA A 132 -9.82 -1.90 -6.30
N HIS A 133 -9.04 -0.82 -6.44
CA HIS A 133 -8.51 -0.08 -5.29
C HIS A 133 -9.60 0.57 -4.46
N ARG A 134 -10.66 1.14 -5.09
CA ARG A 134 -11.82 1.69 -4.38
C ARG A 134 -12.54 0.60 -3.56
N GLU A 135 -12.77 -0.56 -4.16
CA GLU A 135 -13.40 -1.69 -3.47
C GLU A 135 -12.51 -2.29 -2.37
N ALA A 136 -11.21 -2.36 -2.58
CA ALA A 136 -10.25 -2.77 -1.54
C ALA A 136 -10.29 -1.81 -0.33
N LEU A 137 -10.41 -0.50 -0.57
CA LEU A 137 -10.62 0.48 0.50
C LEU A 137 -11.94 0.24 1.24
N ASN A 138 -13.02 -0.13 0.55
CA ASN A 138 -14.29 -0.47 1.19
C ASN A 138 -14.17 -1.71 2.08
N VAL A 139 -13.38 -2.71 1.68
CA VAL A 139 -13.05 -3.86 2.52
C VAL A 139 -12.33 -3.43 3.80
N LEU A 140 -11.37 -2.51 3.71
CA LEU A 140 -10.67 -1.97 4.88
C LEU A 140 -11.64 -1.22 5.81
N LYS A 141 -12.48 -0.34 5.25
CA LYS A 141 -13.49 0.44 6.02
C LYS A 141 -14.46 -0.45 6.79
N ALA A 142 -14.81 -1.61 6.23
CA ALA A 142 -15.69 -2.58 6.87
C ALA A 142 -14.98 -3.47 7.91
N SER A 143 -13.65 -3.41 8.00
CA SER A 143 -12.87 -4.21 8.94
C SER A 143 -12.73 -3.52 10.30
N GLU A 144 -12.41 -4.32 11.33
CA GLU A 144 -12.11 -3.83 12.68
C GLU A 144 -10.62 -3.54 12.90
N LEU A 145 -9.78 -3.74 11.88
CA LEU A 145 -8.33 -3.51 11.97
C LEU A 145 -8.02 -2.02 12.19
N ASP A 146 -6.87 -1.76 12.76
CA ASP A 146 -6.21 -0.45 12.72
C ASP A 146 -5.51 -0.28 11.36
N TRP A 147 -6.31 0.02 10.35
CA TRP A 147 -5.82 0.14 8.98
C TRP A 147 -5.49 1.58 8.62
N THR A 148 -4.51 1.74 7.76
CA THR A 148 -4.22 2.99 7.04
C THR A 148 -4.04 2.70 5.55
N SER A 149 -4.65 3.50 4.68
CA SER A 149 -4.45 3.41 3.23
C SER A 149 -3.82 4.69 2.73
N LEU A 150 -2.54 4.66 2.33
CA LEU A 150 -1.89 5.77 1.67
C LEU A 150 -2.16 5.71 0.18
N CYS A 151 -2.84 6.74 -0.33
CA CYS A 151 -3.21 6.86 -1.74
C CYS A 151 -2.19 7.75 -2.46
N PRO A 152 -1.49 7.25 -3.49
CA PRO A 152 -0.53 8.05 -4.24
C PRO A 152 -1.24 9.09 -5.12
N ALA A 153 -0.47 10.05 -5.61
CA ALA A 153 -0.85 10.91 -6.73
C ALA A 153 -1.16 10.08 -8.00
N ALA A 154 -1.77 10.71 -9.02
CA ALA A 154 -2.17 10.02 -10.25
C ALA A 154 -0.97 9.40 -11.00
N TYR A 155 0.17 10.11 -11.06
CA TYR A 155 1.42 9.57 -11.56
C TYR A 155 2.27 9.10 -10.39
N PHE A 156 2.38 7.79 -10.26
CA PHE A 156 3.11 7.07 -9.21
C PHE A 156 4.22 6.24 -9.83
N GLU A 157 5.42 6.79 -9.89
CA GLU A 157 6.55 6.26 -10.66
C GLU A 157 7.84 6.27 -9.85
N PRO A 158 8.85 5.44 -10.21
CA PRO A 158 10.20 5.60 -9.66
C PRO A 158 10.74 7.01 -9.90
N GLY A 159 11.42 7.58 -8.90
CA GLY A 159 11.93 8.94 -9.01
C GLY A 159 12.88 9.30 -7.87
N PRO A 160 13.14 10.59 -7.63
CA PRO A 160 14.03 11.02 -6.58
C PRO A 160 13.44 10.77 -5.19
N ARG A 161 14.31 10.48 -4.22
CA ARG A 161 14.01 10.47 -2.79
C ARG A 161 14.32 11.84 -2.22
N THR A 162 13.34 12.73 -2.18
CA THR A 162 13.53 14.13 -1.76
C THR A 162 13.20 14.36 -0.30
N GLY A 163 12.24 13.61 0.24
CA GLY A 163 11.66 13.84 1.57
C GLY A 163 10.78 15.09 1.64
N VAL A 164 10.47 15.71 0.50
CA VAL A 164 9.63 16.93 0.42
C VAL A 164 8.39 16.62 -0.39
N PHE A 165 7.24 16.56 0.26
CA PHE A 165 5.95 16.23 -0.32
C PHE A 165 4.83 16.84 0.52
N ARG A 166 3.62 16.86 -0.03
CA ARG A 166 2.41 17.27 0.68
C ARG A 166 1.56 16.05 1.01
N LEU A 167 0.92 16.10 2.17
CA LEU A 167 -0.08 15.11 2.57
C LEU A 167 -1.47 15.77 2.55
N GLY A 168 -2.46 15.01 2.13
CA GLY A 168 -3.86 15.39 2.11
C GLY A 168 -4.74 14.29 2.70
N ARG A 169 -6.04 14.46 2.65
CA ARG A 169 -7.00 13.47 3.14
C ARG A 169 -7.65 12.71 1.98
N ASP A 170 -8.75 13.25 1.49
CA ASP A 170 -9.55 12.62 0.43
C ASP A 170 -9.30 13.23 -0.95
N GLU A 171 -8.61 14.37 -1.01
CA GLU A 171 -8.30 15.08 -2.24
C GLU A 171 -7.11 14.51 -2.99
N LEU A 172 -7.17 14.53 -4.32
CA LEU A 172 -6.03 14.28 -5.19
C LEU A 172 -5.10 15.49 -5.16
N ILE A 173 -3.86 15.30 -4.68
CA ILE A 173 -2.88 16.37 -4.65
C ILE A 173 -2.33 16.60 -6.04
N ALA A 174 -2.37 17.87 -6.50
CA ALA A 174 -1.78 18.31 -7.75
C ALA A 174 -1.02 19.63 -7.53
N ASN A 175 -0.03 19.91 -8.38
CA ASN A 175 0.69 21.18 -8.39
C ASN A 175 -0.15 22.29 -9.04
N ALA A 176 0.38 23.51 -9.09
CA ALA A 176 -0.30 24.68 -9.68
C ALA A 176 -0.60 24.53 -11.18
N GLN A 177 0.08 23.60 -11.89
CA GLN A 177 -0.13 23.28 -13.29
C GLN A 177 -1.15 22.14 -13.48
N GLY A 178 -1.73 21.62 -12.39
CA GLY A 178 -2.69 20.52 -12.41
C GLY A 178 -2.04 19.11 -12.53
N GLU A 179 -0.71 19.00 -12.41
CA GLU A 179 -0.01 17.73 -12.45
C GLU A 179 -0.06 17.06 -11.07
N SER A 180 -0.55 15.83 -11.03
CA SER A 180 -0.61 15.02 -9.80
C SER A 180 0.45 13.94 -9.88
N ARG A 181 1.56 14.11 -9.14
CA ARG A 181 2.74 13.23 -9.22
C ARG A 181 3.36 13.00 -7.84
N ILE A 182 3.90 11.81 -7.64
CA ILE A 182 4.74 11.44 -6.50
C ILE A 182 5.74 10.35 -6.92
N SER A 183 6.98 10.43 -6.42
CA SER A 183 7.92 9.32 -6.55
C SER A 183 7.56 8.17 -5.60
N MET A 184 7.88 6.94 -6.02
CA MET A 184 7.72 5.75 -5.17
C MET A 184 8.65 5.82 -3.95
N GLU A 185 9.76 6.50 -4.08
CA GLU A 185 10.75 6.74 -3.03
C GLU A 185 10.19 7.65 -1.93
N ASP A 186 9.58 8.76 -2.28
CA ASP A 186 8.96 9.67 -1.30
C ASP A 186 7.67 9.09 -0.71
N PHE A 187 6.90 8.34 -1.51
CA PHE A 187 5.78 7.55 -1.01
C PHE A 187 6.22 6.55 0.07
N ALA A 188 7.35 5.86 -0.13
CA ALA A 188 7.87 4.92 0.85
C ALA A 188 8.27 5.63 2.17
N ILE A 189 8.85 6.84 2.09
CA ILE A 189 9.12 7.67 3.28
C ILE A 189 7.83 7.91 4.06
N ALA A 190 6.80 8.45 3.39
CA ALA A 190 5.54 8.79 4.05
C ALA A 190 4.83 7.56 4.66
N LEU A 191 4.88 6.41 3.98
CA LEU A 191 4.28 5.18 4.49
C LEU A 191 5.01 4.66 5.73
N VAL A 192 6.34 4.76 5.77
CA VAL A 192 7.13 4.35 6.95
C VAL A 192 7.03 5.39 8.06
N ASP A 193 6.90 6.69 7.76
CA ASP A 193 6.58 7.73 8.75
C ASP A 193 5.25 7.43 9.45
N GLU A 194 4.22 7.03 8.70
CA GLU A 194 2.91 6.64 9.24
C GLU A 194 2.97 5.34 10.06
N LEU A 195 3.86 4.40 9.70
CA LEU A 195 4.10 3.20 10.49
C LEU A 195 4.70 3.55 11.86
N GLU A 196 5.70 4.42 11.89
CA GLU A 196 6.45 4.80 13.09
C GLU A 196 5.68 5.76 13.99
N ARG A 197 4.88 6.64 13.38
CA ARG A 197 4.09 7.68 14.04
C ARG A 197 2.67 7.71 13.48
N PRO A 198 1.81 6.76 13.90
CA PRO A 198 0.46 6.64 13.38
C PRO A 198 -0.36 7.92 13.61
N ALA A 199 -0.80 8.53 12.52
CA ALA A 199 -1.66 9.73 12.53
C ALA A 199 -3.00 9.47 11.82
N HIS A 200 -3.10 8.40 11.03
CA HIS A 200 -4.25 8.10 10.17
C HIS A 200 -4.85 6.72 10.47
N SER A 201 -5.09 6.42 11.76
CA SER A 201 -5.74 5.18 12.19
C SER A 201 -7.16 5.09 11.61
N ARG A 202 -7.47 3.98 10.94
CA ARG A 202 -8.73 3.70 10.24
C ARG A 202 -9.12 4.77 9.21
N GLN A 203 -8.11 5.32 8.55
CA GLN A 203 -8.26 6.38 7.56
C GLN A 203 -7.45 6.08 6.30
N ARG A 204 -7.87 6.70 5.21
CA ARG A 204 -6.98 6.94 4.08
C ARG A 204 -6.41 8.35 4.18
N PHE A 205 -5.28 8.55 3.55
CA PHE A 205 -4.71 9.87 3.28
C PHE A 205 -3.98 9.85 1.94
N SER A 206 -3.77 11.02 1.36
CA SER A 206 -3.16 11.17 0.05
C SER A 206 -1.78 11.81 0.14
N ILE A 207 -0.95 11.60 -0.91
CA ILE A 207 0.38 12.17 -1.03
C ILE A 207 0.65 12.63 -2.45
N GLY A 208 1.33 13.76 -2.61
CA GLY A 208 1.75 14.33 -3.88
C GLY A 208 2.71 15.50 -3.73
N TYR A 209 3.24 15.96 -4.84
CA TYR A 209 4.08 17.18 -4.91
C TYR A 209 3.24 18.43 -5.10
#